data_ee1f1994d107037b4bb67db9b21d1613
#
_entry.id   ee1f1994d107037b4bb67db9b21d1613
#
_cell.length_a   1.000
_cell.length_b   1.000
_cell.length_c   1.000
_cell.angle_alpha   90.00
_cell.angle_beta   90.00
_cell.angle_gamma   90.00
#
_symmetry.space_group_name_H-M   'P 1'
#
loop_
_entity.id
_entity.type
_entity.pdbx_description
1 polymer ?
#
loop_
_entity_poly.entity_id
_entity_poly.type
_entity_poly.pdbx_seq_one_letter_code
_entity_poly.pdbx_strand_id
1 'polypeptide(L)'
;MAQVLWNTDIDVYNDKVIPLSVARSIAWFLEIPDLLLFSLVSKNTYKAVKDPTIWVLKLQRMGVWKNGLDAPQEGLQACDFETFDDPLRCLNKVYKVPRLAKFQMLKIRNCLNRYYNDLKNDKAYNQLKIFTNFQTPQDQAKLLSNLLRFNSIDPSETSRVFVRQKITDLMEIFENALLRELEIHYDIQDYEETKKYVNILIDLKNDQTLIDFFLQKTCFDNETIKFLNPELLLSDEFFTEPRPPQDSSVKGDDLNDHSISKTVNEDSIAEFVDELSSVFNELSRVVDLIFPQSVPMMYKISEEIITNQLQEALLVLTTSAKENGLYLEFIPRMYESLTNTFINKLTPCENVGDSYHN
;
A
#
# COMPACT_ATOMS: atom_id res chain seq x y z
N MET A 1 7.74 -31.98 25.87
CA MET A 1 6.67 -32.30 24.89
C MET A 1 6.81 -33.67 24.23
N ALA A 2 7.97 -34.28 24.12
CA ALA A 2 8.15 -35.60 23.55
C ALA A 2 7.59 -36.74 24.43
N GLN A 3 7.54 -36.59 25.76
CA GLN A 3 7.05 -37.64 26.68
C GLN A 3 5.53 -37.85 26.67
N VAL A 4 4.74 -36.86 26.17
CA VAL A 4 3.27 -36.98 26.12
C VAL A 4 2.79 -37.85 24.94
N LEU A 5 3.60 -38.00 23.91
CA LEU A 5 3.27 -38.79 22.71
C LEU A 5 3.42 -40.30 22.93
N TRP A 6 4.20 -40.72 23.91
CA TRP A 6 4.49 -42.12 24.17
C TRP A 6 3.61 -42.79 25.24
N ASN A 7 2.78 -41.99 25.93
CA ASN A 7 1.86 -42.47 27.00
C ASN A 7 0.40 -42.62 26.54
N THR A 8 0.13 -42.51 25.26
CA THR A 8 -1.17 -42.91 24.73
C THR A 8 -1.06 -44.39 24.38
N ASP A 9 -1.95 -45.23 24.90
CA ASP A 9 -2.16 -46.61 24.48
C ASP A 9 -2.57 -46.65 22.99
N ILE A 10 -1.66 -46.28 22.13
CA ILE A 10 -1.79 -46.42 20.69
C ILE A 10 -1.32 -47.84 20.43
N ASP A 11 -2.26 -48.71 20.15
CA ASP A 11 -2.00 -50.07 19.69
C ASP A 11 -1.32 -49.97 18.32
N VAL A 12 0.02 -49.86 18.34
CA VAL A 12 0.89 -49.63 17.16
C VAL A 12 0.77 -50.77 16.15
N TYR A 13 0.18 -51.88 16.56
CA TYR A 13 0.00 -53.09 15.74
C TYR A 13 -1.36 -53.17 15.02
N ASN A 14 -2.28 -52.25 15.27
CA ASN A 14 -3.55 -52.22 14.55
C ASN A 14 -3.45 -51.29 13.33
N ASP A 15 -2.64 -51.69 12.40
CA ASP A 15 -1.94 -50.96 11.35
C ASP A 15 -2.80 -50.26 10.30
N LYS A 16 -4.09 -50.23 10.41
CA LYS A 16 -4.93 -49.81 9.28
C LYS A 16 -5.73 -48.52 9.52
N VAL A 17 -5.64 -47.92 10.69
CA VAL A 17 -6.49 -46.76 11.03
C VAL A 17 -5.68 -45.65 11.65
N ILE A 18 -5.54 -44.53 10.93
CA ILE A 18 -4.92 -43.33 11.47
C ILE A 18 -5.73 -42.85 12.69
N PRO A 19 -5.12 -42.65 13.89
CA PRO A 19 -5.78 -42.11 15.05
C PRO A 19 -6.40 -40.73 14.76
N LEU A 20 -7.53 -40.42 15.38
CA LEU A 20 -8.25 -39.19 15.13
C LEU A 20 -7.41 -37.94 15.43
N SER A 21 -6.59 -37.97 16.49
CA SER A 21 -5.67 -36.88 16.84
C SER A 21 -4.65 -36.60 15.74
N VAL A 22 -4.04 -37.68 15.22
CA VAL A 22 -3.09 -37.56 14.09
C VAL A 22 -3.79 -37.11 12.83
N ALA A 23 -4.98 -37.64 12.54
CA ALA A 23 -5.77 -37.18 11.39
C ALA A 23 -6.13 -35.69 11.48
N ARG A 24 -6.43 -35.15 12.65
CA ARG A 24 -6.65 -33.71 12.88
C ARG A 24 -5.37 -32.89 12.63
N SER A 25 -4.25 -33.34 13.16
CA SER A 25 -2.96 -32.68 12.95
C SER A 25 -2.60 -32.65 11.44
N ILE A 26 -2.77 -33.74 10.73
CA ILE A 26 -2.56 -33.78 9.28
C ILE A 26 -3.50 -32.79 8.56
N ALA A 27 -4.79 -32.82 8.89
CA ALA A 27 -5.79 -31.96 8.26
C ALA A 27 -5.50 -30.45 8.43
N TRP A 28 -4.78 -30.06 9.46
CA TRP A 28 -4.37 -28.66 9.66
C TRP A 28 -3.39 -28.16 8.59
N PHE A 29 -2.53 -29.03 8.10
CA PHE A 29 -1.50 -28.69 7.11
C PHE A 29 -1.95 -28.88 5.67
N LEU A 30 -2.91 -29.78 5.41
CA LEU A 30 -3.37 -30.06 4.04
C LEU A 30 -4.03 -28.83 3.41
N GLU A 31 -3.82 -28.64 2.11
CA GLU A 31 -4.58 -27.69 1.30
C GLU A 31 -6.04 -28.13 1.15
N ILE A 32 -6.93 -27.19 0.75
CA ILE A 32 -8.37 -27.49 0.70
C ILE A 32 -8.71 -28.64 -0.25
N PRO A 33 -8.13 -28.74 -1.46
CA PRO A 33 -8.39 -29.87 -2.35
C PRO A 33 -7.97 -31.20 -1.73
N ASP A 34 -6.77 -31.25 -1.13
CA ASP A 34 -6.24 -32.45 -0.49
C ASP A 34 -7.05 -32.82 0.76
N LEU A 35 -7.54 -31.80 1.48
CA LEU A 35 -8.41 -32.00 2.63
C LEU A 35 -9.72 -32.70 2.25
N LEU A 36 -10.29 -32.36 1.09
CA LEU A 36 -11.48 -33.00 0.58
C LEU A 36 -11.21 -34.48 0.22
N LEU A 37 -10.08 -34.77 -0.46
CA LEU A 37 -9.64 -36.12 -0.79
C LEU A 37 -9.31 -36.92 0.48
N PHE A 38 -8.60 -36.30 1.45
CA PHE A 38 -8.28 -36.88 2.73
C PHE A 38 -9.52 -37.33 3.50
N SER A 39 -10.64 -36.62 3.36
CA SER A 39 -11.91 -36.99 3.98
C SER A 39 -12.49 -38.32 3.51
N LEU A 40 -12.03 -38.83 2.34
CA LEU A 40 -12.50 -40.07 1.75
C LEU A 40 -11.67 -41.30 2.17
N VAL A 41 -10.54 -41.10 2.84
CA VAL A 41 -9.57 -42.18 3.15
C VAL A 41 -10.07 -43.09 4.26
N SER A 42 -10.67 -42.58 5.33
CA SER A 42 -11.15 -43.37 6.46
C SER A 42 -12.25 -42.63 7.29
N LYS A 43 -12.91 -43.38 8.18
CA LYS A 43 -13.89 -42.78 9.10
C LYS A 43 -13.24 -41.72 10.02
N ASN A 44 -12.01 -41.91 10.45
CA ASN A 44 -11.30 -40.96 11.32
C ASN A 44 -10.86 -39.73 10.57
N THR A 45 -10.37 -39.84 9.34
CA THR A 45 -10.04 -38.71 8.50
C THR A 45 -11.29 -37.90 8.13
N TYR A 46 -12.41 -38.57 7.84
CA TYR A 46 -13.70 -37.91 7.65
C TYR A 46 -14.15 -37.10 8.88
N LYS A 47 -14.05 -37.73 10.08
CA LYS A 47 -14.38 -37.04 11.34
C LYS A 47 -13.46 -35.85 11.59
N ALA A 48 -12.16 -35.98 11.30
CA ALA A 48 -11.21 -34.88 11.41
C ALA A 48 -11.58 -33.72 10.47
N VAL A 49 -11.85 -34.00 9.21
CA VAL A 49 -12.23 -32.97 8.23
C VAL A 49 -13.61 -32.35 8.50
N LYS A 50 -14.49 -33.03 9.25
CA LYS A 50 -15.79 -32.48 9.67
C LYS A 50 -15.66 -31.43 10.76
N ASP A 51 -14.49 -31.30 11.41
CA ASP A 51 -14.27 -30.33 12.47
C ASP A 51 -14.35 -28.89 11.91
N PRO A 52 -15.29 -28.05 12.42
CA PRO A 52 -15.46 -26.69 11.93
C PRO A 52 -14.21 -25.82 12.08
N THR A 53 -13.39 -26.08 13.11
CA THR A 53 -12.20 -25.28 13.40
C THR A 53 -11.19 -25.30 12.25
N ILE A 54 -11.08 -26.43 11.53
CA ILE A 54 -10.20 -26.57 10.38
C ILE A 54 -10.67 -25.64 9.23
N TRP A 55 -11.95 -25.59 8.99
CA TRP A 55 -12.52 -24.77 7.92
C TRP A 55 -12.45 -23.27 8.23
N VAL A 56 -12.65 -22.89 9.49
CA VAL A 56 -12.44 -21.52 9.97
C VAL A 56 -10.98 -21.12 9.74
N LEU A 57 -10.02 -21.98 10.12
CA LEU A 57 -8.60 -21.72 9.90
C LEU A 57 -8.27 -21.55 8.41
N LYS A 58 -8.83 -22.37 7.52
CA LYS A 58 -8.63 -22.23 6.07
C LYS A 58 -9.18 -20.90 5.57
N LEU A 59 -10.36 -20.48 6.01
CA LEU A 59 -10.96 -19.18 5.68
C LEU A 59 -10.14 -18.00 6.24
N GLN A 60 -9.54 -18.15 7.42
CA GLN A 60 -8.61 -17.16 7.98
C GLN A 60 -7.36 -17.03 7.11
N ARG A 61 -6.73 -18.14 6.70
CA ARG A 61 -5.57 -18.13 5.80
C ARG A 61 -5.89 -17.53 4.43
N MET A 62 -7.12 -17.69 3.95
CA MET A 62 -7.59 -17.03 2.73
C MET A 62 -7.86 -15.53 2.92
N GLY A 63 -7.74 -14.99 4.14
CA GLY A 63 -8.06 -13.61 4.47
C GLY A 63 -9.54 -13.26 4.35
N VAL A 64 -10.40 -14.27 4.48
CA VAL A 64 -11.87 -14.14 4.31
C VAL A 64 -12.60 -14.17 5.64
N TRP A 65 -12.05 -14.84 6.66
CA TRP A 65 -12.63 -14.91 7.99
C TRP A 65 -12.22 -13.71 8.84
N LYS A 66 -13.20 -12.91 9.28
CA LYS A 66 -12.97 -11.87 10.31
C LYS A 66 -13.37 -12.40 11.68
N ASN A 67 -12.50 -12.25 12.68
CA ASN A 67 -12.81 -12.62 14.05
C ASN A 67 -13.98 -11.77 14.57
N GLY A 68 -14.88 -12.39 15.33
CA GLY A 68 -16.20 -11.84 15.68
C GLY A 68 -16.25 -10.57 16.54
N LEU A 69 -15.11 -9.88 16.79
CA LEU A 69 -15.09 -8.59 17.47
C LEU A 69 -15.49 -7.43 16.55
N ASP A 70 -15.34 -7.59 15.22
CA ASP A 70 -15.61 -6.55 14.25
C ASP A 70 -16.91 -6.77 13.44
N ALA A 71 -17.70 -7.77 13.82
CA ALA A 71 -18.96 -8.05 13.12
C ALA A 71 -20.07 -7.16 13.68
N PRO A 72 -20.76 -6.34 12.84
CA PRO A 72 -21.94 -5.63 13.29
C PRO A 72 -22.97 -6.63 13.84
N GLN A 73 -23.49 -6.33 15.03
CA GLN A 73 -24.47 -7.15 15.76
C GLN A 73 -25.88 -7.10 15.12
N GLU A 74 -25.95 -7.20 13.80
CA GLU A 74 -27.27 -7.36 13.15
C GLU A 74 -27.74 -8.81 13.29
N GLY A 75 -28.96 -8.95 13.78
CA GLY A 75 -29.59 -10.19 14.20
C GLY A 75 -29.37 -11.36 13.27
N LEU A 76 -29.02 -12.50 13.86
CA LEU A 76 -28.93 -13.82 13.26
C LEU A 76 -30.31 -14.28 12.74
N GLN A 77 -30.81 -13.68 11.69
CA GLN A 77 -31.83 -14.33 10.87
C GLN A 77 -31.11 -15.37 10.02
N ALA A 78 -31.57 -16.61 10.07
CA ALA A 78 -31.19 -17.68 9.17
C ALA A 78 -31.29 -17.12 7.75
N CYS A 79 -30.12 -16.89 7.13
CA CYS A 79 -30.09 -16.32 5.79
C CYS A 79 -30.75 -17.32 4.87
N ASP A 80 -31.85 -16.91 4.24
CA ASP A 80 -32.42 -17.60 3.11
C ASP A 80 -31.39 -17.68 2.01
N PHE A 81 -30.74 -18.84 1.92
CA PHE A 81 -29.66 -19.11 0.98
C PHE A 81 -30.17 -19.28 -0.47
N GLU A 82 -31.44 -19.11 -0.69
CA GLU A 82 -32.08 -19.37 -2.00
C GLU A 82 -31.94 -18.23 -3.01
N THR A 83 -31.61 -17.02 -2.58
CA THR A 83 -31.62 -15.84 -3.45
C THR A 83 -30.22 -15.25 -3.73
N PHE A 84 -29.17 -16.07 -3.78
CA PHE A 84 -27.80 -15.60 -3.99
C PHE A 84 -27.43 -15.53 -5.47
N ASP A 85 -27.96 -14.58 -6.19
CA ASP A 85 -27.45 -14.21 -7.52
C ASP A 85 -26.20 -13.30 -7.45
N ASP A 86 -25.99 -12.62 -6.33
CA ASP A 86 -24.87 -11.71 -6.13
C ASP A 86 -23.74 -12.35 -5.28
N PRO A 87 -22.60 -12.75 -5.89
CA PRO A 87 -21.49 -13.36 -5.17
C PRO A 87 -20.83 -12.42 -4.14
N LEU A 88 -20.93 -11.11 -4.30
CA LEU A 88 -20.34 -10.13 -3.37
C LEU A 88 -21.14 -10.04 -2.07
N ARG A 89 -22.47 -10.10 -2.16
CA ARG A 89 -23.34 -10.14 -0.97
C ARG A 89 -23.19 -11.44 -0.18
N CYS A 90 -22.92 -12.54 -0.87
CA CYS A 90 -22.66 -13.83 -0.22
C CYS A 90 -21.45 -13.74 0.72
N LEU A 91 -20.40 -13.06 0.32
CA LEU A 91 -19.15 -12.93 1.09
C LEU A 91 -19.36 -12.20 2.41
N ASN A 92 -20.20 -11.18 2.46
CA ASN A 92 -20.47 -10.41 3.68
C ASN A 92 -21.27 -11.19 4.75
N LYS A 93 -21.93 -12.29 4.36
CA LYS A 93 -22.82 -13.08 5.27
C LYS A 93 -22.17 -14.36 5.82
N VAL A 94 -21.00 -14.75 5.32
CA VAL A 94 -20.36 -16.06 5.56
C VAL A 94 -19.81 -16.25 6.96
N TYR A 95 -19.49 -15.20 7.66
CA TYR A 95 -18.46 -15.23 8.71
C TYR A 95 -18.96 -15.41 10.14
N LYS A 96 -20.24 -15.68 10.35
CA LYS A 96 -20.83 -15.66 11.70
C LYS A 96 -21.02 -17.02 12.36
N VAL A 97 -21.00 -18.12 11.60
CA VAL A 97 -21.30 -19.45 12.17
C VAL A 97 -20.24 -20.49 11.79
N PRO A 98 -19.28 -20.81 12.70
CA PRO A 98 -18.20 -21.76 12.42
C PRO A 98 -18.67 -23.12 11.91
N ARG A 99 -19.81 -23.63 12.41
CA ARG A 99 -20.36 -24.93 11.99
C ARG A 99 -20.73 -24.98 10.51
N LEU A 100 -21.01 -23.84 9.88
CA LEU A 100 -21.39 -23.74 8.49
C LEU A 100 -20.22 -23.35 7.56
N ALA A 101 -19.03 -23.11 8.10
CA ALA A 101 -17.88 -22.61 7.37
C ALA A 101 -17.56 -23.39 6.09
N LYS A 102 -17.50 -24.72 6.18
CA LYS A 102 -17.27 -25.62 5.03
C LYS A 102 -18.35 -25.45 3.95
N PHE A 103 -19.62 -25.49 4.37
CA PHE A 103 -20.76 -25.41 3.45
C PHE A 103 -20.79 -24.06 2.75
N GLN A 104 -20.60 -22.99 3.52
CA GLN A 104 -20.60 -21.62 3.00
C GLN A 104 -19.46 -21.41 1.99
N MET A 105 -18.24 -21.87 2.31
CA MET A 105 -17.10 -21.81 1.40
C MET A 105 -17.37 -22.50 0.07
N LEU A 106 -17.88 -23.74 0.11
CA LEU A 106 -18.23 -24.48 -1.11
C LEU A 106 -19.36 -23.83 -1.89
N LYS A 107 -20.34 -23.26 -1.21
CA LYS A 107 -21.46 -22.54 -1.85
C LYS A 107 -20.95 -21.30 -2.59
N ILE A 108 -20.09 -20.51 -1.96
CA ILE A 108 -19.45 -19.34 -2.61
C ILE A 108 -18.65 -19.78 -3.83
N ARG A 109 -17.83 -20.81 -3.69
CA ARG A 109 -17.06 -21.35 -4.83
C ARG A 109 -17.98 -21.73 -5.99
N ASN A 110 -19.13 -22.33 -5.71
CA ASN A 110 -20.13 -22.69 -6.74
C ASN A 110 -20.75 -21.46 -7.37
N CYS A 111 -21.07 -20.41 -6.61
CA CYS A 111 -21.57 -19.14 -7.17
C CYS A 111 -20.55 -18.48 -8.10
N LEU A 112 -19.26 -18.58 -7.77
CA LEU A 112 -18.17 -18.06 -8.59
C LEU A 112 -17.87 -18.91 -9.82
N ASN A 113 -18.39 -20.13 -9.90
CA ASN A 113 -18.06 -21.09 -10.98
C ASN A 113 -18.41 -20.55 -12.37
N ARG A 114 -19.46 -19.75 -12.51
CA ARG A 114 -19.83 -19.09 -13.77
C ARG A 114 -18.73 -18.16 -14.30
N TYR A 115 -17.98 -17.50 -13.43
CA TYR A 115 -16.86 -16.62 -13.80
C TYR A 115 -15.61 -17.43 -14.12
N TYR A 116 -15.32 -18.49 -13.36
CA TYR A 116 -14.20 -19.40 -13.67
C TYR A 116 -14.36 -20.09 -15.02
N ASN A 117 -15.60 -20.50 -15.36
CA ASN A 117 -15.87 -21.10 -16.67
C ASN A 117 -15.75 -20.06 -17.79
N ASP A 118 -16.11 -18.82 -17.52
CA ASP A 118 -15.96 -17.73 -18.48
C ASP A 118 -14.48 -17.40 -18.77
N LEU A 119 -13.63 -17.43 -17.73
CA LEU A 119 -12.19 -17.26 -17.84
C LEU A 119 -11.47 -18.39 -18.58
N LYS A 120 -12.04 -19.59 -18.60
CA LYS A 120 -11.50 -20.74 -19.35
C LYS A 120 -11.79 -20.65 -20.85
N ASN A 121 -12.73 -19.79 -21.26
CA ASN A 121 -13.03 -19.54 -22.65
C ASN A 121 -12.16 -18.37 -23.15
N ASP A 122 -11.62 -18.46 -24.37
CA ASP A 122 -10.84 -17.38 -24.97
C ASP A 122 -11.77 -16.26 -25.46
N LYS A 123 -12.25 -15.45 -24.52
CA LYS A 123 -13.06 -14.27 -24.76
C LYS A 123 -12.23 -13.01 -24.65
N ALA A 124 -12.61 -12.00 -25.41
CA ALA A 124 -12.06 -10.65 -25.23
C ALA A 124 -12.43 -10.08 -23.85
N TYR A 125 -11.57 -9.28 -23.24
CA TYR A 125 -11.75 -8.75 -21.89
C TYR A 125 -13.10 -8.04 -21.69
N ASN A 126 -13.54 -7.25 -22.66
CA ASN A 126 -14.81 -6.52 -22.62
C ASN A 126 -16.06 -7.43 -22.66
N GLN A 127 -15.90 -8.71 -23.03
CA GLN A 127 -16.98 -9.70 -23.09
C GLN A 127 -17.05 -10.59 -21.84
N LEU A 128 -16.09 -10.45 -20.93
CA LEU A 128 -16.10 -11.24 -19.71
C LEU A 128 -17.23 -10.79 -18.78
N LYS A 129 -17.91 -11.76 -18.18
CA LYS A 129 -19.01 -11.51 -17.23
C LYS A 129 -18.58 -10.67 -16.02
N ILE A 130 -17.30 -10.62 -15.71
CA ILE A 130 -16.74 -9.76 -14.66
C ILE A 130 -17.05 -8.30 -14.97
N PHE A 131 -16.79 -7.86 -16.19
CA PHE A 131 -16.97 -6.47 -16.62
C PHE A 131 -18.39 -6.15 -17.12
N THR A 132 -19.09 -7.14 -17.65
CA THR A 132 -20.47 -6.94 -18.13
C THR A 132 -21.51 -6.92 -17.02
N ASN A 133 -21.30 -7.67 -15.94
CA ASN A 133 -22.24 -7.76 -14.82
C ASN A 133 -22.00 -6.70 -13.73
N PHE A 134 -20.79 -6.19 -13.62
CA PHE A 134 -20.41 -5.17 -12.65
C PHE A 134 -19.89 -3.93 -13.36
N GLN A 135 -20.58 -2.82 -13.17
CA GLN A 135 -20.23 -1.56 -13.84
C GLN A 135 -19.28 -0.69 -13.02
N THR A 136 -19.26 -0.89 -11.69
CA THR A 136 -18.39 -0.11 -10.82
C THR A 136 -17.01 -0.75 -10.70
N PRO A 137 -15.91 0.01 -10.85
CA PRO A 137 -14.55 -0.52 -10.68
C PRO A 137 -14.33 -1.19 -9.32
N GLN A 138 -15.00 -0.68 -8.29
CA GLN A 138 -14.93 -1.22 -6.93
C GLN A 138 -15.48 -2.65 -6.81
N ASP A 139 -16.61 -2.92 -7.46
CA ASP A 139 -17.21 -4.26 -7.44
C ASP A 139 -16.42 -5.22 -8.33
N GLN A 140 -15.86 -4.74 -9.44
CA GLN A 140 -14.97 -5.50 -10.31
C GLN A 140 -13.70 -5.92 -9.54
N ALA A 141 -13.05 -5.00 -8.82
CA ALA A 141 -11.89 -5.26 -7.98
C ALA A 141 -12.19 -6.30 -6.89
N LYS A 142 -13.30 -6.13 -6.17
CA LYS A 142 -13.76 -7.08 -5.14
C LYS A 142 -14.00 -8.47 -5.73
N LEU A 143 -14.60 -8.54 -6.90
CA LEU A 143 -14.84 -9.83 -7.56
C LEU A 143 -13.55 -10.50 -8.00
N LEU A 144 -12.62 -9.77 -8.64
CA LEU A 144 -11.30 -10.27 -9.05
C LEU A 144 -10.51 -10.81 -7.87
N SER A 145 -10.43 -10.04 -6.79
CA SER A 145 -9.77 -10.43 -5.53
C SER A 145 -10.36 -11.73 -4.95
N ASN A 146 -11.69 -11.86 -4.99
CA ASN A 146 -12.38 -13.04 -4.50
C ASN A 146 -12.21 -14.25 -5.42
N LEU A 147 -12.20 -14.05 -6.73
CA LEU A 147 -11.89 -15.11 -7.68
C LEU A 147 -10.50 -15.68 -7.42
N LEU A 148 -9.50 -14.83 -7.20
CA LEU A 148 -8.15 -15.27 -6.88
C LEU A 148 -8.11 -16.09 -5.59
N ARG A 149 -8.77 -15.62 -4.52
CA ARG A 149 -8.82 -16.29 -3.21
C ARG A 149 -9.49 -17.67 -3.29
N PHE A 150 -10.65 -17.75 -3.92
CA PHE A 150 -11.44 -18.98 -3.99
C PHE A 150 -10.99 -19.95 -5.09
N ASN A 151 -10.08 -19.55 -5.97
CA ASN A 151 -9.46 -20.43 -6.95
C ASN A 151 -8.67 -21.58 -6.28
N SER A 152 -8.12 -21.36 -5.09
CA SER A 152 -7.39 -22.39 -4.32
C SER A 152 -8.23 -23.63 -3.96
N ILE A 153 -9.56 -23.56 -4.10
CA ILE A 153 -10.48 -24.66 -3.77
C ILE A 153 -10.65 -25.65 -4.94
N ASP A 154 -10.25 -25.27 -6.17
CA ASP A 154 -10.39 -26.16 -7.34
C ASP A 154 -9.54 -27.43 -7.15
N PRO A 155 -10.12 -28.64 -7.22
CA PRO A 155 -9.40 -29.88 -7.03
C PRO A 155 -8.39 -30.17 -8.16
N SER A 156 -8.61 -29.62 -9.36
CA SER A 156 -7.71 -29.79 -10.50
C SER A 156 -6.55 -28.80 -10.42
N GLU A 157 -5.34 -29.30 -10.23
CA GLU A 157 -4.13 -28.45 -10.17
C GLU A 157 -3.90 -27.70 -11.48
N THR A 158 -4.02 -28.36 -12.60
CA THR A 158 -3.84 -27.74 -13.93
C THR A 158 -4.85 -26.64 -14.19
N SER A 159 -6.12 -26.87 -13.86
CA SER A 159 -7.17 -25.85 -13.94
C SER A 159 -6.89 -24.68 -12.98
N ARG A 160 -6.44 -24.98 -11.77
CA ARG A 160 -6.13 -23.99 -10.74
C ARG A 160 -5.01 -23.05 -11.15
N VAL A 161 -3.92 -23.62 -11.69
CA VAL A 161 -2.77 -22.84 -12.20
C VAL A 161 -3.18 -21.99 -13.39
N PHE A 162 -3.86 -22.57 -14.38
CA PHE A 162 -4.32 -21.85 -15.57
C PHE A 162 -5.24 -20.67 -15.23
N VAL A 163 -6.26 -20.93 -14.40
CA VAL A 163 -7.21 -19.87 -13.99
C VAL A 163 -6.53 -18.80 -13.16
N ARG A 164 -5.60 -19.19 -12.27
CA ARG A 164 -4.83 -18.21 -11.49
C ARG A 164 -4.05 -17.26 -12.40
N GLN A 165 -3.35 -17.79 -13.40
CA GLN A 165 -2.60 -16.98 -14.35
C GLN A 165 -3.53 -16.00 -15.08
N LYS A 166 -4.67 -16.48 -15.60
CA LYS A 166 -5.66 -15.63 -16.28
C LYS A 166 -6.20 -14.52 -15.38
N ILE A 167 -6.44 -14.80 -14.08
CA ILE A 167 -6.89 -13.78 -13.13
C ILE A 167 -5.77 -12.77 -12.87
N THR A 168 -4.52 -13.23 -12.72
CA THR A 168 -3.38 -12.34 -12.49
C THR A 168 -3.17 -11.40 -13.68
N ASP A 169 -3.18 -11.92 -14.90
CA ASP A 169 -3.09 -11.12 -16.13
C ASP A 169 -4.22 -10.07 -16.22
N LEU A 170 -5.45 -10.48 -15.85
CA LEU A 170 -6.60 -9.56 -15.79
C LEU A 170 -6.44 -8.48 -14.73
N MET A 171 -5.93 -8.83 -13.56
CA MET A 171 -5.69 -7.86 -12.48
C MET A 171 -4.65 -6.82 -12.91
N GLU A 172 -3.57 -7.24 -13.55
CA GLU A 172 -2.55 -6.33 -14.07
C GLU A 172 -3.12 -5.34 -15.09
N ILE A 173 -3.92 -5.82 -16.05
CA ILE A 173 -4.59 -4.94 -17.03
C ILE A 173 -5.55 -3.98 -16.33
N PHE A 174 -6.31 -4.48 -15.36
CA PHE A 174 -7.27 -3.68 -14.61
C PHE A 174 -6.59 -2.61 -13.76
N GLU A 175 -5.51 -2.95 -13.07
CA GLU A 175 -4.69 -2.03 -12.27
C GLU A 175 -4.08 -0.93 -13.13
N ASN A 176 -3.54 -1.28 -14.30
CA ASN A 176 -3.03 -0.29 -15.26
C ASN A 176 -4.13 0.67 -15.77
N ALA A 177 -5.35 0.17 -15.96
CA ALA A 177 -6.48 1.01 -16.32
C ALA A 177 -6.88 1.95 -15.17
N LEU A 178 -6.90 1.45 -13.93
CA LEU A 178 -7.18 2.26 -12.75
C LEU A 178 -6.14 3.35 -12.52
N LEU A 179 -4.85 3.05 -12.73
CA LEU A 179 -3.77 4.03 -12.62
C LEU A 179 -3.91 5.17 -13.63
N ARG A 180 -4.34 4.87 -14.85
CA ARG A 180 -4.60 5.92 -15.87
C ARG A 180 -5.77 6.83 -15.49
N GLU A 181 -6.86 6.25 -15.00
CA GLU A 181 -7.99 7.04 -14.52
C GLU A 181 -7.60 7.87 -13.28
N LEU A 182 -6.84 7.29 -12.36
CA LEU A 182 -6.30 7.97 -11.21
C LEU A 182 -5.42 9.16 -11.63
N GLU A 183 -4.53 8.97 -12.61
CA GLU A 183 -3.68 10.04 -13.15
C GLU A 183 -4.50 11.19 -13.71
N ILE A 184 -5.51 10.91 -14.53
CA ILE A 184 -6.38 11.92 -15.12
C ILE A 184 -7.07 12.75 -14.02
N HIS A 185 -7.65 12.09 -13.00
CA HIS A 185 -8.35 12.78 -11.92
C HIS A 185 -7.40 13.55 -11.01
N TYR A 186 -6.20 13.02 -10.76
CA TYR A 186 -5.18 13.70 -9.99
C TYR A 186 -4.70 14.99 -10.69
N ASP A 187 -4.42 14.93 -12.01
CA ASP A 187 -3.92 16.06 -12.79
C ASP A 187 -4.96 17.21 -12.89
N ILE A 188 -6.27 16.89 -12.89
CA ILE A 188 -7.34 17.90 -12.83
C ILE A 188 -7.71 18.30 -11.40
N GLN A 189 -6.97 17.81 -10.39
CA GLN A 189 -7.20 18.08 -8.95
C GLN A 189 -8.58 17.62 -8.42
N ASP A 190 -9.18 16.61 -9.03
CA ASP A 190 -10.38 15.96 -8.53
C ASP A 190 -10.02 14.92 -7.47
N TYR A 191 -9.71 15.39 -6.28
CA TYR A 191 -9.23 14.54 -5.17
C TYR A 191 -10.29 13.57 -4.64
N GLU A 192 -11.58 13.85 -4.83
CA GLU A 192 -12.66 12.96 -4.42
C GLU A 192 -12.70 11.67 -5.27
N GLU A 193 -12.59 11.80 -6.60
CA GLU A 193 -12.50 10.64 -7.48
C GLU A 193 -11.14 9.95 -7.33
N THR A 194 -10.03 10.70 -7.23
CA THR A 194 -8.70 10.17 -6.97
C THR A 194 -8.69 9.26 -5.74
N LYS A 195 -9.28 9.70 -4.62
CA LYS A 195 -9.42 8.91 -3.40
C LYS A 195 -10.16 7.58 -3.62
N LYS A 196 -11.17 7.55 -4.46
CA LYS A 196 -11.89 6.29 -4.78
C LYS A 196 -10.97 5.30 -5.47
N TYR A 197 -10.19 5.74 -6.47
CA TYR A 197 -9.24 4.87 -7.17
C TYR A 197 -8.10 4.40 -6.26
N VAL A 198 -7.57 5.28 -5.41
CA VAL A 198 -6.57 4.92 -4.38
C VAL A 198 -7.10 3.80 -3.49
N ASN A 199 -8.31 3.94 -2.95
CA ASN A 199 -8.90 2.92 -2.10
C ASN A 199 -9.11 1.57 -2.82
N ILE A 200 -9.45 1.60 -4.12
CA ILE A 200 -9.58 0.37 -4.92
C ILE A 200 -8.23 -0.33 -5.09
N LEU A 201 -7.16 0.43 -5.37
CA LEU A 201 -5.81 -0.12 -5.51
C LEU A 201 -5.28 -0.70 -4.19
N ILE A 202 -5.56 -0.06 -3.06
CA ILE A 202 -5.24 -0.58 -1.72
C ILE A 202 -6.02 -1.88 -1.44
N ASP A 203 -7.30 -1.95 -1.78
CA ASP A 203 -8.12 -3.16 -1.64
C ASP A 203 -7.58 -4.33 -2.49
N LEU A 204 -6.94 -4.05 -3.63
CA LEU A 204 -6.24 -5.03 -4.47
C LEU A 204 -4.90 -5.47 -3.89
N LYS A 205 -4.41 -4.83 -2.82
CA LYS A 205 -3.11 -5.08 -2.18
C LYS A 205 -1.91 -4.78 -3.08
N ASN A 206 -2.04 -3.77 -3.90
CA ASN A 206 -0.96 -3.28 -4.76
C ASN A 206 -0.43 -1.93 -4.27
N ASP A 207 -0.12 -1.86 -2.97
CA ASP A 207 0.31 -0.63 -2.31
C ASP A 207 1.63 -0.10 -2.90
N GLN A 208 2.54 -1.00 -3.31
CA GLN A 208 3.84 -0.60 -3.85
C GLN A 208 3.71 0.15 -5.18
N THR A 209 2.92 -0.35 -6.13
CA THR A 209 2.70 0.33 -7.42
C THR A 209 2.06 1.71 -7.23
N LEU A 210 1.16 1.82 -6.25
CA LEU A 210 0.52 3.09 -5.89
C LEU A 210 1.56 4.07 -5.31
N ILE A 211 2.43 3.60 -4.40
CA ILE A 211 3.51 4.40 -3.81
C ILE A 211 4.46 4.88 -4.92
N ASP A 212 4.93 3.98 -5.78
CA ASP A 212 5.86 4.31 -6.86
C ASP A 212 5.25 5.35 -7.83
N PHE A 213 3.96 5.21 -8.16
CA PHE A 213 3.23 6.17 -8.99
C PHE A 213 3.22 7.57 -8.36
N PHE A 214 2.86 7.67 -7.07
CA PHE A 214 2.80 8.96 -6.40
C PHE A 214 4.19 9.56 -6.14
N LEU A 215 5.20 8.76 -5.85
CA LEU A 215 6.59 9.24 -5.76
C LEU A 215 7.05 9.83 -7.09
N GLN A 216 6.75 9.17 -8.21
CA GLN A 216 7.08 9.70 -9.52
C GLN A 216 6.38 11.04 -9.78
N LYS A 217 5.06 11.10 -9.55
CA LYS A 217 4.27 12.32 -9.79
C LYS A 217 4.66 13.49 -8.88
N THR A 218 4.96 13.22 -7.61
CA THR A 218 5.24 14.26 -6.62
C THR A 218 6.70 14.67 -6.58
N CYS A 219 7.63 13.74 -6.75
CA CYS A 219 9.06 14.01 -6.58
C CYS A 219 9.80 14.29 -7.90
N PHE A 220 9.33 13.72 -9.03
CA PHE A 220 10.04 13.85 -10.29
C PHE A 220 9.32 14.72 -11.33
N ASP A 221 7.99 14.61 -11.42
CA ASP A 221 7.20 15.33 -12.42
C ASP A 221 6.67 16.68 -11.91
N ASN A 222 6.81 16.97 -10.62
CA ASN A 222 6.25 18.17 -10.01
C ASN A 222 7.14 19.40 -10.22
N GLU A 223 6.58 20.41 -10.88
CA GLU A 223 7.29 21.69 -11.11
C GLU A 223 7.60 22.46 -9.82
N THR A 224 6.81 22.26 -8.77
CA THR A 224 7.00 22.98 -7.49
C THR A 224 8.25 22.54 -6.73
N ILE A 225 8.84 21.39 -7.05
CA ILE A 225 10.06 20.87 -6.41
C ILE A 225 11.33 21.16 -7.24
N LYS A 226 11.17 21.75 -8.43
CA LYS A 226 12.30 22.05 -9.32
C LYS A 226 13.38 22.94 -8.71
N PHE A 227 13.04 23.78 -7.73
CA PHE A 227 14.00 24.61 -7.01
C PHE A 227 15.04 23.79 -6.21
N LEU A 228 14.75 22.53 -5.90
CA LEU A 228 15.70 21.58 -5.31
C LEU A 228 16.63 20.93 -6.33
N ASN A 229 16.38 21.12 -7.63
CA ASN A 229 17.23 20.52 -8.67
C ASN A 229 18.62 21.17 -8.65
N PRO A 230 19.70 20.40 -8.44
CA PRO A 230 21.07 20.93 -8.40
C PRO A 230 21.49 21.71 -9.64
N GLU A 231 20.93 21.37 -10.81
CA GLU A 231 21.25 22.02 -12.09
C GLU A 231 20.57 23.40 -12.23
N LEU A 232 19.44 23.61 -11.57
CA LEU A 232 18.65 24.84 -11.61
C LEU A 232 18.94 25.76 -10.41
N LEU A 233 19.59 25.22 -9.39
CA LEU A 233 19.87 25.94 -8.16
C LEU A 233 20.92 27.01 -8.41
N LEU A 234 20.50 28.28 -8.37
CA LEU A 234 21.37 29.43 -8.54
C LEU A 234 22.16 29.70 -7.25
N SER A 235 23.24 28.96 -7.06
CA SER A 235 24.07 29.07 -5.84
C SER A 235 24.62 30.48 -5.61
N ASP A 236 24.79 31.29 -6.67
CA ASP A 236 25.27 32.66 -6.56
C ASP A 236 24.30 33.60 -5.84
N GLU A 237 22.99 33.27 -5.80
CA GLU A 237 22.00 34.05 -5.06
C GLU A 237 22.17 33.97 -3.55
N PHE A 238 22.79 32.90 -3.06
CA PHE A 238 23.08 32.69 -1.64
C PHE A 238 24.34 33.41 -1.17
N PHE A 239 25.16 33.93 -2.11
CA PHE A 239 26.46 34.54 -1.83
C PHE A 239 26.57 35.85 -2.58
N THR A 240 26.18 36.98 -1.93
CA THR A 240 26.16 38.28 -2.55
C THR A 240 27.38 39.09 -2.20
N GLU A 241 27.77 39.99 -3.12
CA GLU A 241 28.75 41.02 -2.81
C GLU A 241 28.20 41.99 -1.76
N PRO A 242 29.00 42.43 -0.77
CA PRO A 242 28.54 43.39 0.25
C PRO A 242 28.06 44.66 -0.42
N ARG A 243 26.82 45.08 -0.15
CA ARG A 243 26.31 46.39 -0.59
C ARG A 243 27.19 47.47 -0.03
N PRO A 244 27.73 48.39 -0.85
CA PRO A 244 28.49 49.52 -0.31
C PRO A 244 27.59 50.32 0.64
N PRO A 245 28.11 50.76 1.81
CA PRO A 245 27.33 51.55 2.76
C PRO A 245 26.83 52.85 2.08
N GLN A 246 25.51 53.06 2.15
CA GLN A 246 24.84 54.21 1.50
C GLN A 246 25.18 55.59 2.10
N ASP A 247 25.99 55.68 3.15
CA ASP A 247 26.40 56.94 3.77
C ASP A 247 27.88 56.90 4.18
N SER A 248 28.74 57.42 3.33
CA SER A 248 29.91 58.17 3.79
C SER A 248 30.62 58.85 2.62
N SER A 249 30.41 60.16 2.56
CA SER A 249 31.30 61.09 1.85
C SER A 249 32.68 61.17 2.57
N VAL A 250 33.53 60.18 2.28
CA VAL A 250 34.97 60.33 2.64
C VAL A 250 35.78 59.92 1.41
N LYS A 251 36.31 60.94 0.75
CA LYS A 251 37.38 60.81 -0.22
C LYS A 251 38.66 60.39 0.52
N GLY A 252 39.16 59.22 0.22
CA GLY A 252 40.47 58.78 0.65
C GLY A 252 41.00 57.83 -0.41
N ASP A 253 41.95 58.31 -1.22
CA ASP A 253 42.79 57.52 -2.11
C ASP A 253 43.61 56.51 -1.26
N ASP A 254 43.27 55.22 -1.37
CA ASP A 254 44.23 54.16 -1.12
C ASP A 254 43.90 53.00 -2.04
N LEU A 255 44.69 52.92 -3.11
CA LEU A 255 44.83 51.77 -3.99
C LEU A 255 45.44 50.63 -3.17
N ASN A 256 44.64 49.67 -2.72
CA ASN A 256 45.11 48.31 -2.52
C ASN A 256 43.93 47.34 -2.30
N ASP A 257 43.83 46.38 -3.26
CA ASP A 257 43.38 44.99 -3.08
C ASP A 257 42.10 44.81 -2.25
N HIS A 258 40.99 45.37 -2.76
CA HIS A 258 39.67 44.92 -2.29
C HIS A 258 39.37 43.56 -2.92
N SER A 259 39.83 42.47 -2.32
CA SER A 259 39.14 41.20 -2.42
C SER A 259 37.72 41.44 -1.91
N ILE A 260 36.79 41.61 -2.83
CA ILE A 260 35.35 41.75 -2.51
C ILE A 260 34.95 40.44 -1.83
N SER A 261 34.93 40.46 -0.50
CA SER A 261 34.53 39.29 0.29
C SER A 261 33.03 39.14 0.16
N LYS A 262 32.55 38.13 -0.58
CA LYS A 262 31.14 37.78 -0.62
C LYS A 262 30.61 37.56 0.83
N THR A 263 29.35 37.74 1.05
CA THR A 263 28.64 37.50 2.31
C THR A 263 27.47 36.54 2.06
N VAL A 264 27.09 35.80 3.09
CA VAL A 264 25.93 34.91 3.03
C VAL A 264 24.66 35.72 2.97
N ASN A 265 23.80 35.46 1.99
CA ASN A 265 22.50 36.12 1.86
C ASN A 265 21.45 35.38 2.71
N GLU A 266 21.07 35.99 3.83
CA GLU A 266 20.06 35.44 4.75
C GLU A 266 18.67 35.45 4.14
N ASP A 267 18.34 36.41 3.28
CA ASP A 267 17.05 36.50 2.63
C ASP A 267 16.83 35.30 1.69
N SER A 268 17.85 34.92 0.90
CA SER A 268 17.77 33.76 0.03
C SER A 268 17.68 32.42 0.79
N ILE A 269 18.33 32.31 1.95
CA ILE A 269 18.16 31.14 2.83
C ILE A 269 16.72 31.07 3.36
N ALA A 270 16.16 32.22 3.78
CA ALA A 270 14.82 32.26 4.28
C ALA A 270 13.79 31.94 3.20
N GLU A 271 13.96 32.46 1.97
CA GLU A 271 13.10 32.19 0.82
C GLU A 271 13.14 30.70 0.45
N PHE A 272 14.32 30.10 0.37
CA PHE A 272 14.47 28.65 0.13
C PHE A 272 13.72 27.80 1.17
N VAL A 273 13.86 28.13 2.46
CA VAL A 273 13.18 27.42 3.55
C VAL A 273 11.67 27.65 3.52
N ASP A 274 11.22 28.82 3.12
CA ASP A 274 9.81 29.16 3.00
C ASP A 274 9.16 28.39 1.84
N GLU A 275 9.84 28.32 0.71
CA GLU A 275 9.39 27.54 -0.44
C GLU A 275 9.35 26.04 -0.10
N LEU A 276 10.38 25.51 0.54
CA LEU A 276 10.40 24.13 1.02
C LEU A 276 9.23 23.84 1.98
N SER A 277 8.96 24.74 2.93
CA SER A 277 7.86 24.58 3.88
C SER A 277 6.49 24.62 3.19
N SER A 278 6.34 25.49 2.20
CA SER A 278 5.11 25.58 1.40
C SER A 278 4.81 24.31 0.64
N VAL A 279 5.83 23.73 -0.02
CA VAL A 279 5.72 22.46 -0.74
C VAL A 279 5.31 21.32 0.19
N PHE A 280 5.99 21.18 1.33
CA PHE A 280 5.65 20.10 2.28
C PHE A 280 4.24 20.25 2.85
N ASN A 281 3.80 21.46 3.14
CA ASN A 281 2.45 21.73 3.64
C ASN A 281 1.37 21.44 2.59
N GLU A 282 1.63 21.74 1.32
CA GLU A 282 0.71 21.42 0.24
C GLU A 282 0.63 19.92 0.01
N LEU A 283 1.77 19.22 -0.04
CA LEU A 283 1.82 17.76 -0.15
C LEU A 283 1.11 17.08 1.01
N SER A 284 1.35 17.54 2.25
CA SER A 284 0.65 17.05 3.44
C SER A 284 -0.87 17.16 3.28
N ARG A 285 -1.37 18.31 2.87
CA ARG A 285 -2.80 18.56 2.65
C ARG A 285 -3.38 17.62 1.58
N VAL A 286 -2.70 17.45 0.46
CA VAL A 286 -3.16 16.58 -0.64
C VAL A 286 -3.14 15.11 -0.20
N VAL A 287 -2.09 14.67 0.47
CA VAL A 287 -1.96 13.30 0.96
C VAL A 287 -3.04 12.96 1.99
N ASP A 288 -3.32 13.84 2.93
CA ASP A 288 -4.39 13.64 3.93
C ASP A 288 -5.79 13.56 3.30
N LEU A 289 -6.02 14.26 2.18
CA LEU A 289 -7.28 14.18 1.45
C LEU A 289 -7.45 12.84 0.71
N ILE A 290 -6.38 12.31 0.15
CA ILE A 290 -6.43 11.18 -0.79
C ILE A 290 -6.19 9.84 -0.09
N PHE A 291 -5.20 9.77 0.82
CA PHE A 291 -4.74 8.50 1.40
C PHE A 291 -5.38 8.19 2.75
N PRO A 292 -5.70 6.91 3.02
CA PRO A 292 -6.03 6.48 4.36
C PRO A 292 -4.76 6.38 5.24
N GLN A 293 -4.92 6.47 6.56
CA GLN A 293 -3.81 6.37 7.52
C GLN A 293 -3.04 5.03 7.46
N SER A 294 -3.65 3.99 6.88
CA SER A 294 -3.00 2.67 6.73
C SER A 294 -1.83 2.65 5.74
N VAL A 295 -1.76 3.64 4.84
CA VAL A 295 -0.66 3.79 3.87
C VAL A 295 0.10 5.06 4.19
N PRO A 296 1.31 4.99 4.80
CA PRO A 296 2.06 6.17 5.25
C PRO A 296 2.74 6.88 4.06
N MET A 297 1.92 7.46 3.18
CA MET A 297 2.41 8.05 1.92
C MET A 297 3.24 9.30 2.16
N MET A 298 2.84 10.17 3.10
CA MET A 298 3.60 11.39 3.42
C MET A 298 5.00 11.07 3.92
N TYR A 299 5.16 10.00 4.73
CA TYR A 299 6.47 9.53 5.15
C TYR A 299 7.35 9.15 3.96
N LYS A 300 6.80 8.39 3.00
CA LYS A 300 7.54 7.95 1.81
C LYS A 300 7.96 9.11 0.90
N ILE A 301 7.06 10.06 0.69
CA ILE A 301 7.37 11.29 -0.07
C ILE A 301 8.45 12.10 0.64
N SER A 302 8.32 12.28 1.95
CA SER A 302 9.31 13.03 2.75
C SER A 302 10.67 12.35 2.73
N GLU A 303 10.72 11.03 2.88
CA GLU A 303 11.95 10.23 2.81
C GLU A 303 12.66 10.45 1.46
N GLU A 304 11.92 10.39 0.35
CA GLU A 304 12.45 10.58 -1.00
C GLU A 304 12.97 12.00 -1.23
N ILE A 305 12.17 13.02 -0.90
CA ILE A 305 12.56 14.43 -1.08
C ILE A 305 13.79 14.77 -0.23
N ILE A 306 13.80 14.38 1.05
CA ILE A 306 14.90 14.73 1.96
C ILE A 306 16.17 13.99 1.59
N THR A 307 16.09 12.69 1.32
CA THR A 307 17.28 11.86 1.12
C THR A 307 17.92 12.10 -0.24
N ASN A 308 17.13 12.28 -1.28
CA ASN A 308 17.66 12.37 -2.64
C ASN A 308 17.77 13.84 -3.11
N GLN A 309 16.69 14.62 -3.04
CA GLN A 309 16.67 15.96 -3.63
C GLN A 309 17.27 17.04 -2.72
N LEU A 310 16.81 17.13 -1.48
CA LEU A 310 17.29 18.15 -0.54
C LEU A 310 18.76 17.92 -0.19
N GLN A 311 19.17 16.66 -0.01
CA GLN A 311 20.56 16.34 0.28
C GLN A 311 21.50 16.76 -0.87
N GLU A 312 21.11 16.53 -2.13
CA GLU A 312 21.88 16.95 -3.29
C GLU A 312 21.93 18.47 -3.42
N ALA A 313 20.81 19.16 -3.24
CA ALA A 313 20.73 20.61 -3.23
C ALA A 313 21.66 21.24 -2.16
N LEU A 314 21.60 20.72 -0.93
CA LEU A 314 22.47 21.17 0.16
C LEU A 314 23.95 20.87 -0.12
N LEU A 315 24.27 19.77 -0.81
CA LEU A 315 25.63 19.46 -1.21
C LEU A 315 26.19 20.49 -2.18
N VAL A 316 25.40 20.90 -3.18
CA VAL A 316 25.78 21.95 -4.14
C VAL A 316 26.00 23.29 -3.43
N LEU A 317 25.07 23.72 -2.58
CA LEU A 317 25.18 24.96 -1.81
C LEU A 317 26.41 24.96 -0.87
N THR A 318 26.65 23.82 -0.21
CA THR A 318 27.81 23.65 0.69
C THR A 318 29.13 23.71 -0.08
N THR A 319 29.19 23.14 -1.29
CA THR A 319 30.36 23.18 -2.16
C THR A 319 30.62 24.61 -2.61
N SER A 320 29.60 25.33 -3.06
CA SER A 320 29.69 26.73 -3.44
C SER A 320 30.08 27.63 -2.27
N ALA A 321 29.55 27.37 -1.07
CA ALA A 321 29.98 28.09 0.16
C ALA A 321 31.47 27.88 0.46
N LYS A 322 31.99 26.68 0.24
CA LYS A 322 33.40 26.34 0.43
C LYS A 322 34.28 27.06 -0.59
N GLU A 323 33.88 27.10 -1.85
CA GLU A 323 34.61 27.80 -2.92
C GLU A 323 34.69 29.31 -2.68
N ASN A 324 33.61 29.90 -2.14
CA ASN A 324 33.53 31.30 -1.76
C ASN A 324 34.18 31.61 -0.38
N GLY A 325 34.72 30.62 0.34
CA GLY A 325 35.31 30.79 1.67
C GLY A 325 34.32 31.05 2.82
N LEU A 326 33.01 30.88 2.56
CA LEU A 326 31.89 31.19 3.48
C LEU A 326 31.33 29.96 4.20
N TYR A 327 31.97 28.82 4.09
CA TYR A 327 31.48 27.54 4.64
C TYR A 327 31.12 27.61 6.13
N LEU A 328 31.96 28.19 6.94
CA LEU A 328 31.78 28.28 8.40
C LEU A 328 30.62 29.24 8.79
N GLU A 329 30.27 30.13 7.92
CA GLU A 329 29.16 31.06 8.13
C GLU A 329 27.85 30.49 7.59
N PHE A 330 27.88 29.87 6.43
CA PHE A 330 26.71 29.33 5.74
C PHE A 330 26.10 28.14 6.50
N ILE A 331 26.90 27.14 6.89
CA ILE A 331 26.38 25.91 7.49
C ILE A 331 25.57 26.14 8.77
N PRO A 332 26.04 26.92 9.76
CA PRO A 332 25.24 27.18 10.96
C PRO A 332 23.92 27.89 10.66
N ARG A 333 23.92 28.86 9.75
CA ARG A 333 22.71 29.62 9.37
C ARG A 333 21.70 28.72 8.66
N MET A 334 22.14 27.91 7.70
CA MET A 334 21.29 26.96 7.01
C MET A 334 20.72 25.91 7.99
N TYR A 335 21.56 25.38 8.88
CA TYR A 335 21.13 24.44 9.91
C TYR A 335 20.09 25.04 10.84
N GLU A 336 20.30 26.28 11.31
CA GLU A 336 19.37 26.98 12.16
C GLU A 336 18.04 27.23 11.44
N SER A 337 18.08 27.64 10.18
CA SER A 337 16.88 27.86 9.37
C SER A 337 16.10 26.58 9.14
N LEU A 338 16.77 25.45 8.85
CA LEU A 338 16.10 24.16 8.68
C LEU A 338 15.54 23.61 9.99
N THR A 339 16.26 23.75 11.12
CA THR A 339 15.78 23.18 12.39
C THR A 339 14.74 24.04 13.08
N ASN A 340 14.89 25.36 13.06
CA ASN A 340 14.01 26.27 13.78
C ASN A 340 12.89 26.83 12.91
N THR A 341 13.18 27.21 11.65
CA THR A 341 12.17 27.84 10.79
C THR A 341 11.36 26.79 10.03
N PHE A 342 12.01 25.86 9.33
CA PHE A 342 11.32 24.85 8.54
C PHE A 342 10.40 23.97 9.40
N ILE A 343 10.95 23.35 10.46
CA ILE A 343 10.17 22.43 11.30
C ILE A 343 8.97 23.12 11.94
N ASN A 344 9.14 24.37 12.41
CA ASN A 344 8.04 25.12 13.03
C ASN A 344 6.98 25.63 12.05
N LYS A 345 7.29 25.69 10.74
CA LYS A 345 6.34 26.07 9.69
C LYS A 345 5.56 24.91 9.13
N LEU A 346 5.96 23.67 9.44
CA LEU A 346 5.24 22.49 8.98
C LEU A 346 3.89 22.34 9.68
N THR A 347 2.86 22.08 8.90
CA THR A 347 1.55 21.72 9.41
C THR A 347 1.50 20.24 9.78
N PRO A 348 0.80 19.87 10.88
CA PRO A 348 0.63 18.47 11.24
C PRO A 348 -0.05 17.70 10.10
N CYS A 349 0.46 16.50 9.79
CA CYS A 349 -0.10 15.57 8.82
C CYS A 349 -0.68 14.36 9.55
N GLU A 350 -1.88 13.94 9.20
CA GLU A 350 -2.52 12.75 9.78
C GLU A 350 -2.00 11.45 9.14
N ASN A 351 -1.46 11.52 7.92
CA ASN A 351 -0.99 10.37 7.15
C ASN A 351 0.49 10.03 7.41
N VAL A 352 0.88 9.87 8.67
CA VAL A 352 2.27 9.50 9.06
C VAL A 352 2.42 8.02 9.45
N GLY A 353 1.32 7.28 9.53
CA GLY A 353 1.27 5.88 9.94
C GLY A 353 1.33 5.67 11.46
N ASP A 354 0.71 4.59 11.93
CA ASP A 354 0.58 4.27 13.37
C ASP A 354 1.94 4.07 14.08
N SER A 355 3.02 3.82 13.33
CA SER A 355 4.35 3.55 13.88
C SER A 355 5.08 4.80 14.42
N TYR A 356 4.61 6.00 14.12
CA TYR A 356 5.29 7.26 14.43
C TYR A 356 4.59 8.10 15.50
N HIS A 357 3.47 7.62 16.04
CA HIS A 357 2.79 8.24 17.18
C HIS A 357 3.31 7.78 18.57
N ASN A 358 4.41 6.99 18.61
CA ASN A 358 5.04 6.51 19.86
C ASN A 358 6.41 7.13 20.07
#